data_c77205a33a9de7b79b496d26281149bd
#
_entry.id   c77205a33a9de7b79b496d26281149bd
#
_cell.length_a   1.000
_cell.length_b   1.000
_cell.length_c   1.000
_cell.angle_alpha   90.00
_cell.angle_beta   90.00
_cell.angle_gamma   90.00
#
_symmetry.space_group_name_H-M   'P 1'
#
loop_
_entity.id
_entity.type
_entity.pdbx_description
1 polymer ?
#
loop_
_entity_poly.entity_id
_entity_poly.type
_entity_poly.pdbx_seq_one_letter_code
_entity_poly.pdbx_strand_id
1 'polypeptide(L)'
;PVTGFNLANLLYQRGEYQRAQFYIRRLNNSELANAETLWLGIRVERRMNDRVAMGQLAEQLKKRFPQSKEVAALERGAFDE
;
A
#
# COMPACT_ATOMS: atom_id res chain seq x y z
N PRO A 1 -15.36 -8.98 -1.45
CA PRO A 1 -14.95 -7.64 -1.88
C PRO A 1 -13.77 -7.10 -1.12
N VAL A 2 -13.72 -7.34 0.20
CA VAL A 2 -12.55 -6.93 0.98
C VAL A 2 -11.48 -8.01 1.05
N THR A 3 -11.73 -9.12 0.41
CA THR A 3 -10.86 -10.28 0.49
C THR A 3 -9.45 -9.99 0.01
N GLY A 4 -9.33 -9.23 -1.07
CA GLY A 4 -8.02 -8.89 -1.63
C GLY A 4 -7.15 -8.11 -0.67
N PHE A 5 -7.73 -7.10 -0.02
CA PHE A 5 -7.01 -6.29 0.96
C PHE A 5 -6.64 -7.11 2.19
N ASN A 6 -7.60 -7.87 2.71
CA ASN A 6 -7.37 -8.68 3.91
C ASN A 6 -6.30 -9.72 3.65
N LEU A 7 -6.33 -10.37 2.49
CA LEU A 7 -5.32 -11.36 2.14
C LEU A 7 -3.94 -10.72 2.00
N ALA A 8 -3.86 -9.60 1.29
CA ALA A 8 -2.59 -8.89 1.12
C ALA A 8 -2.01 -8.46 2.47
N ASN A 9 -2.87 -7.93 3.35
CA ASN A 9 -2.45 -7.50 4.67
C ASN A 9 -1.94 -8.67 5.51
N LEU A 10 -2.65 -9.80 5.46
CA LEU A 10 -2.23 -11.01 6.17
C LEU A 10 -0.88 -11.49 5.66
N LEU A 11 -0.70 -11.55 4.35
CA LEU A 11 0.57 -11.98 3.76
C LEU A 11 1.69 -11.02 4.15
N TYR A 12 1.41 -9.73 4.17
CA TYR A 12 2.38 -8.74 4.60
C TYR A 12 2.82 -9.00 6.06
N GLN A 13 1.86 -9.25 6.94
CA GLN A 13 2.14 -9.51 8.35
C GLN A 13 2.94 -10.79 8.55
N ARG A 14 2.75 -11.77 7.67
CA ARG A 14 3.47 -13.03 7.74
C ARG A 14 4.86 -12.97 7.11
N GLY A 15 5.23 -11.84 6.54
CA GLY A 15 6.51 -11.68 5.86
C GLY A 15 6.53 -12.19 4.44
N GLU A 16 5.37 -12.54 3.89
CA GLU A 16 5.27 -13.03 2.51
C GLU A 16 5.07 -11.83 1.57
N TYR A 17 6.08 -10.98 1.48
CA TYR A 17 5.97 -9.69 0.81
C TYR A 17 5.75 -9.82 -0.70
N GLN A 18 6.35 -10.81 -1.32
CA GLN A 18 6.20 -11.01 -2.76
C GLN A 18 4.75 -11.35 -3.11
N ARG A 19 4.11 -12.19 -2.32
CA ARG A 19 2.71 -12.55 -2.53
C ARG A 19 1.80 -11.35 -2.21
N ALA A 20 2.09 -10.66 -1.12
CA ALA A 20 1.34 -9.46 -0.76
C ALA A 20 1.42 -8.43 -1.88
N GLN A 21 2.60 -8.25 -2.47
CA GLN A 21 2.80 -7.34 -3.59
C GLN A 21 1.89 -7.70 -4.77
N PHE A 22 1.82 -8.97 -5.10
CA PHE A 22 0.99 -9.42 -6.22
C PHE A 22 -0.47 -9.03 -6.03
N TYR A 23 -1.02 -9.30 -4.86
CA TYR A 23 -2.42 -9.02 -4.59
C TYR A 23 -2.70 -7.53 -4.44
N ILE A 24 -1.83 -6.80 -3.75
CA ILE A 24 -2.08 -5.38 -3.50
C ILE A 24 -1.90 -4.56 -4.79
N ARG A 25 -1.01 -4.96 -5.68
CA ARG A 25 -0.86 -4.28 -6.97
C ARG A 25 -2.12 -4.43 -7.82
N ARG A 26 -2.72 -5.61 -7.82
CA ARG A 26 -3.97 -5.83 -8.53
C ARG A 26 -5.09 -4.95 -7.96
N LEU A 27 -5.17 -4.89 -6.65
CA LEU A 27 -6.19 -4.10 -5.98
C LEU A 27 -6.00 -2.61 -6.26
N ASN A 28 -4.76 -2.15 -6.23
CA ASN A 28 -4.47 -0.73 -6.47
C ASN A 28 -4.64 -0.31 -7.93
N ASN A 29 -4.70 -1.27 -8.85
CA ASN A 29 -4.99 -1.01 -10.26
C ASN A 29 -6.49 -1.14 -10.58
N SER A 30 -7.31 -1.33 -9.57
CA SER A 30 -8.75 -1.46 -9.74
C SER A 30 -9.47 -0.24 -9.17
N GLU A 31 -10.78 -0.18 -9.39
CA GLU A 31 -11.61 0.88 -8.83
C GLU A 31 -11.76 0.77 -7.31
N LEU A 32 -11.34 -0.34 -6.74
CA LEU A 32 -11.41 -0.58 -5.30
C LEU A 32 -10.26 0.06 -4.54
N ALA A 33 -9.32 0.68 -5.23
CA ALA A 33 -8.18 1.35 -4.58
C ALA A 33 -8.67 2.47 -3.67
N ASN A 34 -8.12 2.52 -2.46
CA ASN A 34 -8.43 3.59 -1.51
C ASN A 34 -7.15 3.92 -0.71
N ALA A 35 -7.28 4.83 0.26
CA ALA A 35 -6.13 5.24 1.05
C ALA A 35 -5.45 4.07 1.74
N GLU A 36 -6.24 3.14 2.28
CA GLU A 36 -5.68 1.99 2.97
C GLU A 36 -4.95 1.04 2.02
N THR A 37 -5.54 0.77 0.85
CA THR A 37 -4.90 -0.12 -0.13
C THR A 37 -3.61 0.48 -0.68
N LEU A 38 -3.62 1.78 -0.95
CA LEU A 38 -2.42 2.46 -1.41
C LEU A 38 -1.34 2.47 -0.34
N TRP A 39 -1.72 2.70 0.91
CA TRP A 39 -0.78 2.70 2.03
C TRP A 39 -0.16 1.32 2.23
N LEU A 40 -0.98 0.26 2.20
CA LEU A 40 -0.46 -1.10 2.30
C LEU A 40 0.50 -1.39 1.14
N GLY A 41 0.17 -0.96 -0.07
CA GLY A 41 1.04 -1.12 -1.22
C GLY A 41 2.39 -0.43 -1.01
N ILE A 42 2.39 0.78 -0.48
CA ILE A 42 3.61 1.51 -0.16
C ILE A 42 4.47 0.71 0.82
N ARG A 43 3.85 0.17 1.86
CA ARG A 43 4.58 -0.61 2.87
C ARG A 43 5.16 -1.89 2.29
N VAL A 44 4.39 -2.57 1.43
CA VAL A 44 4.86 -3.78 0.77
C VAL A 44 6.04 -3.47 -0.16
N GLU A 45 5.91 -2.43 -0.99
CA GLU A 45 6.99 -2.07 -1.92
C GLU A 45 8.25 -1.64 -1.16
N ARG A 46 8.08 -0.99 -0.02
CA ARG A 46 9.20 -0.63 0.82
C ARG A 46 9.98 -1.88 1.27
N ARG A 47 9.25 -2.92 1.68
CA ARG A 47 9.87 -4.17 2.08
C ARG A 47 10.54 -4.89 0.91
N MET A 48 10.02 -4.68 -0.30
CA MET A 48 10.59 -5.26 -1.52
C MET A 48 11.74 -4.40 -2.09
N ASN A 49 12.02 -3.27 -1.48
CA ASN A 49 13.04 -2.32 -1.94
C ASN A 49 12.74 -1.75 -3.34
N ASP A 50 11.47 -1.67 -3.71
CA ASP A 50 11.07 -1.10 -4.98
C ASP A 50 10.68 0.37 -4.77
N ARG A 51 11.67 1.24 -4.84
CA ARG A 51 11.48 2.66 -4.57
C ARG A 51 10.65 3.35 -5.66
N VAL A 52 10.73 2.86 -6.89
CA VAL A 52 9.96 3.45 -7.99
C VAL A 52 8.47 3.19 -7.78
N ALA A 53 8.10 1.95 -7.50
CA ALA A 53 6.70 1.61 -7.24
C ALA A 53 6.20 2.32 -5.99
N MET A 54 7.03 2.39 -4.95
CA MET A 54 6.70 3.08 -3.71
C MET A 54 6.39 4.56 -3.98
N GLY A 55 7.21 5.23 -4.77
CA GLY A 55 7.01 6.62 -5.13
C GLY A 55 5.74 6.86 -5.92
N GLN A 56 5.43 5.96 -6.85
CA GLN A 56 4.22 6.05 -7.65
C GLN A 56 2.97 5.92 -6.77
N LEU A 57 2.97 4.98 -5.85
CA LEU A 57 1.85 4.81 -4.92
C LEU A 57 1.73 5.98 -3.97
N ALA A 58 2.86 6.51 -3.52
CA ALA A 58 2.87 7.69 -2.64
C ALA A 58 2.25 8.90 -3.33
N GLU A 59 2.58 9.11 -4.60
CA GLU A 59 2.00 10.20 -5.38
C GLU A 59 0.49 10.02 -5.54
N GLN A 60 0.04 8.82 -5.85
CA GLN A 60 -1.39 8.54 -5.98
C GLN A 60 -2.11 8.79 -4.66
N LEU A 61 -1.53 8.38 -3.55
CA LEU A 61 -2.12 8.58 -2.23
C LEU A 61 -2.28 10.06 -1.94
N LYS A 62 -1.25 10.84 -2.16
CA LYS A 62 -1.29 12.28 -1.93
C LYS A 62 -2.26 13.00 -2.85
N LYS A 63 -2.36 12.54 -4.10
CA LYS A 63 -3.21 13.18 -5.09
C LYS A 63 -4.68 12.85 -4.89
N ARG A 64 -4.98 11.59 -4.58
CA ARG A 64 -6.36 11.11 -4.47
C ARG A 64 -6.95 11.27 -3.07
N PHE A 65 -6.11 11.15 -2.06
CA PHE A 65 -6.54 11.16 -0.67
C PHE A 65 -5.64 12.07 0.17
N PRO A 66 -5.57 13.37 -0.17
CA PRO A 66 -4.57 14.27 0.45
C PRO A 66 -4.79 14.53 1.93
N GLN A 67 -6.00 14.29 2.42
CA GLN A 67 -6.34 14.56 3.83
C GLN A 67 -6.48 13.28 4.65
N SER A 68 -6.03 12.15 4.11
CA SER A 68 -6.11 10.89 4.82
C SER A 68 -5.05 10.78 5.90
N LYS A 69 -5.33 9.93 6.90
CA LYS A 69 -4.33 9.63 7.94
C LYS A 69 -3.12 8.91 7.34
N GLU A 70 -3.34 8.19 6.25
CA GLU A 70 -2.26 7.49 5.56
C GLU A 70 -1.25 8.45 4.96
N VAL A 71 -1.71 9.58 4.40
CA VAL A 71 -0.79 10.61 3.92
C VAL A 71 0.03 11.19 5.08
N ALA A 72 -0.62 11.44 6.21
CA ALA A 72 0.08 11.94 7.39
C ALA A 72 1.16 10.96 7.84
N ALA A 73 0.84 9.67 7.86
CA ALA A 73 1.79 8.63 8.20
C ALA A 73 2.95 8.57 7.20
N LEU A 74 2.64 8.71 5.91
CA LEU A 74 3.64 8.74 4.85
C LEU A 74 4.62 9.90 5.05
N GLU A 75 4.11 11.07 5.36
CA GLU A 75 4.94 12.25 5.56
C GLU A 75 5.82 12.14 6.79
N ARG A 76 5.35 11.42 7.82
CA ARG A 76 6.15 11.16 9.01
C ARG A 76 7.14 10.00 8.82
N GLY A 77 7.01 9.26 7.74
CA GLY A 77 7.81 8.07 7.54
C GLY A 77 7.41 6.90 8.44
N ALA A 78 6.16 6.87 8.89
CA ALA A 78 5.67 5.89 9.87
C ALA A 78 5.21 4.59 9.19
N PHE A 79 6.11 3.96 8.45
CA PHE A 79 5.77 2.79 7.63
C PHE A 79 5.47 1.53 8.44
N ASP A 80 5.91 1.50 9.69
CA ASP A 80 5.78 0.30 10.52
C ASP A 80 4.70 0.44 11.60
N GLU A 81 3.90 1.47 11.53
CA GLU A 81 2.78 1.64 12.44
C GLU A 81 1.55 0.85 12.02
#